data_fdd3eda965fb1e37bed463df48cc4d18
#
_entry.id   fdd3eda965fb1e37bed463df48cc4d18
#
_cell.length_a   1.000
_cell.length_b   1.000
_cell.length_c   1.000
_cell.angle_alpha   90.00
_cell.angle_beta   90.00
_cell.angle_gamma   90.00
#
_symmetry.space_group_name_H-M   'P 1'
#
loop_
_entity.id
_entity.type
_entity.pdbx_description
1 polymer ?
#
loop_
_entity_poly.entity_id
_entity_poly.type
_entity_poly.pdbx_seq_one_letter_code
_entity_poly.pdbx_strand_id
1 'polypeptide(L)'
;MPLETAERGGAERRPRRRRVLRWIGYLLAGLAGLVVLLAIVGATYQSVESSNDLRTHSPPGRLIEVNGYKIHLYCVGDGSPTVILESGLGDNWLSWYKVQPALAKFTRVCSYDRAGVGWSDAQPEPPHSQNIALHLHGLLNNAGVKPPYVLVGHSIGGIHVRVYQNMYPSDVVGMVLVDSSHPDQMKRYPSPLMKWVRLQRLEFKLVKLATPFGVPRFVGLCGDGPVEIRDMLRTVECQTRWAETQDAEYDDFYSAASEGRTTVGSLGSMPLVVLSHDPDKGGFPDIIGVDLAKQSEIAWGEMQEDLSHLSTRGNRVVAKGAGHGIQIDRPDLVIDTIHLVVDASRAYSVLH
;
A
#
# COMPACT_ATOMS: atom_id res chain seq x y z
N MET A 1 34.19 -7.78 -89.55
CA MET A 1 34.67 -7.91 -88.16
C MET A 1 33.58 -7.44 -87.23
N PRO A 2 32.91 -8.33 -86.55
CA PRO A 2 31.93 -7.94 -85.49
C PRO A 2 32.64 -7.94 -84.13
N LEU A 3 32.39 -6.90 -83.35
CA LEU A 3 32.86 -6.73 -81.96
C LEU A 3 32.01 -7.58 -81.02
N GLU A 4 32.66 -8.49 -80.33
CA GLU A 4 32.15 -9.33 -79.31
C GLU A 4 31.95 -8.49 -78.02
N THR A 5 30.72 -8.30 -77.58
CA THR A 5 30.34 -7.68 -76.27
C THR A 5 30.39 -8.73 -75.20
N ALA A 6 31.41 -8.68 -74.34
CA ALA A 6 31.51 -9.54 -73.14
C ALA A 6 30.49 -9.17 -72.13
N GLU A 7 29.48 -10.00 -71.90
CA GLU A 7 28.57 -9.99 -70.77
C GLU A 7 29.31 -10.35 -69.45
N ARG A 8 29.48 -9.41 -68.58
CA ARG A 8 29.94 -9.66 -67.21
C ARG A 8 28.81 -10.26 -66.38
N GLY A 9 28.90 -11.57 -66.18
CA GLY A 9 28.00 -12.28 -65.29
C GLY A 9 28.07 -11.74 -63.88
N GLY A 10 26.91 -11.25 -63.43
CA GLY A 10 26.69 -10.83 -62.04
C GLY A 10 26.70 -12.05 -61.11
N ALA A 11 27.74 -12.20 -60.29
CA ALA A 11 27.84 -13.26 -59.31
C ALA A 11 26.78 -13.13 -58.26
N GLU A 12 25.86 -14.08 -58.20
CA GLU A 12 24.80 -14.19 -57.17
C GLU A 12 25.37 -14.36 -55.74
N ARG A 13 25.36 -13.29 -54.96
CA ARG A 13 25.74 -13.31 -53.54
C ARG A 13 24.58 -13.81 -52.61
N ARG A 14 23.63 -14.58 -53.13
CA ARG A 14 22.42 -15.02 -52.43
C ARG A 14 22.55 -16.14 -51.37
N PRO A 15 23.48 -17.12 -51.43
CA PRO A 15 23.45 -18.25 -50.48
C PRO A 15 23.96 -17.89 -49.07
N ARG A 16 24.87 -16.92 -48.91
CA ARG A 16 25.47 -16.56 -47.63
C ARG A 16 24.46 -15.84 -46.70
N ARG A 17 23.65 -14.94 -47.25
CA ARG A 17 22.61 -14.18 -46.50
C ARG A 17 21.50 -15.09 -45.97
N ARG A 18 21.06 -16.10 -46.76
CA ARG A 18 20.04 -17.09 -46.31
C ARG A 18 20.55 -17.98 -45.18
N ARG A 19 21.84 -18.33 -45.18
CA ARG A 19 22.46 -19.13 -44.12
C ARG A 19 22.55 -18.35 -42.82
N VAL A 20 22.98 -17.09 -42.86
CA VAL A 20 23.04 -16.18 -41.70
C VAL A 20 21.63 -15.97 -41.10
N LEU A 21 20.62 -15.71 -41.92
CA LEU A 21 19.24 -15.56 -41.47
C LEU A 21 18.70 -16.83 -40.77
N ARG A 22 19.05 -18.03 -41.25
CA ARG A 22 18.67 -19.31 -40.58
C ARG A 22 19.34 -19.44 -39.20
N TRP A 23 20.63 -19.11 -39.09
CA TRP A 23 21.33 -19.13 -37.79
C TRP A 23 20.75 -18.12 -36.79
N ILE A 24 20.43 -16.91 -37.25
CA ILE A 24 19.71 -15.92 -36.42
C ILE A 24 18.37 -16.48 -36.00
N GLY A 25 17.60 -17.12 -36.87
CA GLY A 25 16.34 -17.78 -36.54
C GLY A 25 16.49 -18.86 -35.46
N TYR A 26 17.51 -19.72 -35.56
CA TYR A 26 17.79 -20.74 -34.53
C TYR A 26 18.22 -20.14 -33.20
N LEU A 27 19.02 -19.07 -33.20
CA LEU A 27 19.40 -18.35 -31.98
C LEU A 27 18.18 -17.71 -31.32
N LEU A 28 17.32 -17.04 -32.08
CA LEU A 28 16.10 -16.45 -31.56
C LEU A 28 15.14 -17.52 -31.05
N ALA A 29 14.97 -18.64 -31.74
CA ALA A 29 14.16 -19.76 -31.28
C ALA A 29 14.73 -20.38 -30.00
N GLY A 30 16.04 -20.55 -29.91
CA GLY A 30 16.72 -21.05 -28.72
C GLY A 30 16.55 -20.10 -27.53
N LEU A 31 16.71 -18.79 -27.76
CA LEU A 31 16.49 -17.75 -26.73
C LEU A 31 15.03 -17.76 -26.27
N ALA A 32 14.07 -17.82 -27.20
CA ALA A 32 12.65 -17.90 -26.86
C ALA A 32 12.33 -19.16 -26.04
N GLY A 33 12.89 -20.32 -26.43
CA GLY A 33 12.77 -21.57 -25.68
C GLY A 33 13.35 -21.47 -24.27
N LEU A 34 14.50 -20.82 -24.11
CA LEU A 34 15.10 -20.56 -22.79
C LEU A 34 14.22 -19.65 -21.93
N VAL A 35 13.68 -18.58 -22.50
CA VAL A 35 12.77 -17.66 -21.78
C VAL A 35 11.52 -18.41 -21.30
N VAL A 36 10.91 -19.23 -22.15
CA VAL A 36 9.75 -20.04 -21.78
C VAL A 36 10.08 -21.04 -20.66
N LEU A 37 11.24 -21.70 -20.76
CA LEU A 37 11.72 -22.62 -19.71
C LEU A 37 11.89 -21.92 -18.37
N LEU A 38 12.59 -20.76 -18.38
CA LEU A 38 12.79 -19.95 -17.16
C LEU A 38 11.46 -19.47 -16.58
N ALA A 39 10.50 -19.07 -17.43
CA ALA A 39 9.16 -18.67 -16.98
C ALA A 39 8.42 -19.83 -16.30
N ILE A 40 8.47 -21.03 -16.85
CA ILE A 40 7.84 -22.23 -16.24
C ILE A 40 8.51 -22.59 -14.92
N VAL A 41 9.82 -22.59 -14.85
CA VAL A 41 10.58 -22.86 -13.62
C VAL A 41 10.27 -21.83 -12.57
N GLY A 42 10.29 -20.54 -12.94
CA GLY A 42 9.98 -19.44 -12.03
C GLY A 42 8.54 -19.50 -11.50
N ALA A 43 7.56 -19.75 -12.36
CA ALA A 43 6.16 -19.88 -11.95
C ALA A 43 5.93 -21.08 -11.03
N THR A 44 6.61 -22.20 -11.28
CA THR A 44 6.56 -23.37 -10.40
C THR A 44 7.18 -23.05 -9.03
N TYR A 45 8.35 -22.42 -9.02
CA TYR A 45 9.00 -21.96 -7.80
C TYR A 45 8.09 -21.03 -7.00
N GLN A 46 7.52 -19.99 -7.63
CA GLN A 46 6.61 -19.06 -6.98
C GLN A 46 5.39 -19.76 -6.37
N SER A 47 4.77 -20.67 -7.11
CA SER A 47 3.58 -21.41 -6.65
C SER A 47 3.89 -22.31 -5.43
N VAL A 48 5.02 -23.01 -5.47
CA VAL A 48 5.46 -23.88 -4.38
C VAL A 48 5.78 -23.09 -3.13
N GLU A 49 6.60 -22.04 -3.26
CA GLU A 49 7.01 -21.21 -2.12
C GLU A 49 5.82 -20.46 -1.51
N SER A 50 4.93 -19.86 -2.34
CA SER A 50 3.72 -19.21 -1.85
C SER A 50 2.83 -20.16 -1.06
N SER A 51 2.69 -21.40 -1.53
CA SER A 51 1.91 -22.43 -0.82
C SER A 51 2.59 -22.88 0.47
N ASN A 52 3.92 -22.95 0.49
CA ASN A 52 4.69 -23.29 1.67
C ASN A 52 4.57 -22.20 2.75
N ASP A 53 4.74 -20.94 2.38
CA ASP A 53 4.62 -19.80 3.27
C ASP A 53 3.27 -19.80 3.99
N LEU A 54 2.17 -19.89 3.24
CA LEU A 54 0.81 -19.89 3.79
C LEU A 54 0.48 -21.13 4.65
N ARG A 55 1.20 -22.26 4.45
CA ARG A 55 1.06 -23.44 5.31
C ARG A 55 1.89 -23.34 6.58
N THR A 56 3.06 -22.69 6.50
CA THR A 56 4.00 -22.58 7.62
C THR A 56 3.56 -21.49 8.60
N HIS A 57 2.98 -20.41 8.09
CA HIS A 57 2.53 -19.28 8.91
C HIS A 57 1.01 -19.13 8.79
N SER A 58 0.31 -19.41 9.88
CA SER A 58 -1.12 -19.14 9.99
C SER A 58 -1.37 -17.68 10.41
N PRO A 59 -2.44 -17.04 9.92
CA PRO A 59 -2.80 -15.69 10.38
C PRO A 59 -3.14 -15.70 11.87
N PRO A 60 -2.66 -14.72 12.65
CA PRO A 60 -3.23 -14.46 13.96
C PRO A 60 -4.67 -13.95 13.78
N GLY A 61 -5.52 -14.11 14.77
CA GLY A 61 -6.90 -13.62 14.68
C GLY A 61 -7.83 -14.53 13.89
N ARG A 62 -8.63 -13.96 13.00
CA ARG A 62 -9.72 -14.69 12.30
C ARG A 62 -9.85 -14.26 10.84
N LEU A 63 -10.29 -15.19 10.01
CA LEU A 63 -10.79 -14.93 8.66
C LEU A 63 -12.32 -14.80 8.74
N ILE A 64 -12.85 -13.66 8.41
CA ILE A 64 -14.28 -13.32 8.48
C ILE A 64 -14.82 -13.23 7.06
N GLU A 65 -15.95 -13.86 6.81
CA GLU A 65 -16.62 -13.79 5.51
C GLU A 65 -17.30 -12.42 5.34
N VAL A 66 -17.00 -11.77 4.21
CA VAL A 66 -17.62 -10.51 3.78
C VAL A 66 -17.95 -10.64 2.30
N ASN A 67 -19.23 -10.64 1.94
CA ASN A 67 -19.70 -10.77 0.55
C ASN A 67 -19.16 -12.02 -0.18
N GLY A 68 -18.97 -13.14 0.51
CA GLY A 68 -18.44 -14.39 -0.05
C GLY A 68 -16.91 -14.49 -0.08
N TYR A 69 -16.19 -13.51 0.44
CA TYR A 69 -14.72 -13.48 0.54
C TYR A 69 -14.27 -13.48 1.98
N LYS A 70 -13.15 -14.13 2.27
CA LYS A 70 -12.56 -14.15 3.60
C LYS A 70 -11.60 -12.98 3.79
N ILE A 71 -11.88 -12.15 4.77
CA ILE A 71 -11.05 -10.98 5.13
C ILE A 71 -10.42 -11.24 6.51
N HIS A 72 -9.11 -11.06 6.59
CA HIS A 72 -8.36 -11.23 7.82
C HIS A 72 -8.60 -10.07 8.78
N LEU A 73 -8.89 -10.42 10.04
CA LEU A 73 -9.09 -9.49 11.15
C LEU A 73 -8.34 -9.98 12.39
N TYR A 74 -7.49 -9.15 12.95
CA TYR A 74 -6.77 -9.42 14.18
C TYR A 74 -7.11 -8.41 15.26
N CYS A 75 -7.90 -8.83 16.26
CA CYS A 75 -8.29 -8.00 17.39
C CYS A 75 -7.68 -8.54 18.68
N VAL A 76 -7.16 -7.64 19.51
CA VAL A 76 -6.60 -7.93 20.84
C VAL A 76 -7.05 -6.86 21.86
N GLY A 77 -6.98 -7.19 23.16
CA GLY A 77 -7.44 -6.31 24.22
C GLY A 77 -8.95 -6.24 24.33
N ASP A 78 -9.41 -5.53 25.35
CA ASP A 78 -10.81 -5.35 25.71
C ASP A 78 -11.09 -3.88 26.04
N GLY A 79 -12.36 -3.48 25.91
CA GLY A 79 -12.80 -2.11 26.24
C GLY A 79 -13.39 -1.37 25.04
N SER A 80 -13.74 -0.10 25.31
CA SER A 80 -14.39 0.81 24.35
C SER A 80 -13.83 2.22 24.54
N PRO A 81 -13.75 3.01 23.45
CA PRO A 81 -14.01 2.66 22.06
C PRO A 81 -13.00 1.63 21.52
N THR A 82 -13.41 0.86 20.49
CA THR A 82 -12.47 -0.01 19.77
C THR A 82 -11.61 0.82 18.82
N VAL A 83 -10.29 0.64 18.88
CA VAL A 83 -9.36 1.25 17.92
C VAL A 83 -9.27 0.38 16.67
N ILE A 84 -9.46 0.97 15.49
CA ILE A 84 -9.32 0.30 14.18
C ILE A 84 -8.10 0.88 13.47
N LEU A 85 -7.15 0.01 13.12
CA LEU A 85 -5.88 0.36 12.50
C LEU A 85 -5.93 0.07 11.00
N GLU A 86 -5.84 1.13 10.19
CA GLU A 86 -5.84 1.10 8.73
C GLU A 86 -4.45 1.37 8.19
N SER A 87 -3.90 0.45 7.43
CA SER A 87 -2.53 0.48 6.92
C SER A 87 -2.38 1.33 5.64
N GLY A 88 -1.13 1.64 5.28
CA GLY A 88 -0.76 2.36 4.07
C GLY A 88 -0.96 1.55 2.78
N LEU A 89 -0.55 2.12 1.64
CA LEU A 89 -0.62 1.49 0.32
C LEU A 89 0.21 0.19 0.29
N GLY A 90 -0.42 -0.92 -0.08
CA GLY A 90 0.21 -2.24 -0.13
C GLY A 90 0.59 -2.82 1.24
N ASP A 91 0.46 -2.04 2.31
CA ASP A 91 0.74 -2.48 3.67
C ASP A 91 -0.36 -3.40 4.21
N ASN A 92 0.02 -4.19 5.21
CA ASN A 92 -0.82 -5.18 5.88
C ASN A 92 -0.85 -4.90 7.40
N TRP A 93 -1.54 -5.75 8.17
CA TRP A 93 -1.68 -5.62 9.61
C TRP A 93 -0.33 -5.54 10.37
N LEU A 94 0.76 -6.08 9.80
CA LEU A 94 2.09 -6.04 10.41
C LEU A 94 2.67 -4.63 10.50
N SER A 95 2.18 -3.66 9.74
CA SER A 95 2.58 -2.25 9.91
C SER A 95 2.39 -1.74 11.34
N TRP A 96 1.51 -2.41 12.10
CA TRP A 96 1.14 -2.03 13.46
C TRP A 96 1.76 -2.92 14.55
N TYR A 97 2.73 -3.79 14.21
CA TYR A 97 3.26 -4.82 15.11
C TYR A 97 3.89 -4.26 16.41
N LYS A 98 4.41 -3.01 16.39
CA LYS A 98 4.93 -2.32 17.58
C LYS A 98 3.82 -1.61 18.38
N VAL A 99 2.75 -1.19 17.72
CA VAL A 99 1.70 -0.32 18.27
C VAL A 99 0.56 -1.15 18.87
N GLN A 100 0.04 -2.10 18.14
CA GLN A 100 -1.15 -2.86 18.52
C GLN A 100 -1.04 -3.59 19.88
N PRO A 101 0.07 -4.28 20.22
CA PRO A 101 0.18 -4.96 21.50
C PRO A 101 0.21 -4.02 22.72
N ALA A 102 0.69 -2.78 22.53
CA ALA A 102 0.70 -1.78 23.59
C ALA A 102 -0.71 -1.19 23.81
N LEU A 103 -1.43 -0.89 22.72
CA LEU A 103 -2.81 -0.41 22.76
C LEU A 103 -3.77 -1.41 23.42
N ALA A 104 -3.55 -2.71 23.21
CA ALA A 104 -4.34 -3.79 23.78
C ALA A 104 -4.39 -3.80 25.32
N LYS A 105 -3.46 -3.07 25.98
CA LYS A 105 -3.40 -2.97 27.45
C LYS A 105 -4.47 -2.03 28.03
N PHE A 106 -5.07 -1.15 27.22
CA PHE A 106 -6.01 -0.15 27.72
C PHE A 106 -7.33 -0.06 26.94
N THR A 107 -7.41 -0.65 25.75
CA THR A 107 -8.64 -0.74 24.96
C THR A 107 -8.58 -1.91 23.98
N ARG A 108 -9.73 -2.26 23.39
CA ARG A 108 -9.75 -3.20 22.27
C ARG A 108 -9.17 -2.54 21.03
N VAL A 109 -8.30 -3.24 20.34
CA VAL A 109 -7.67 -2.77 19.11
C VAL A 109 -7.70 -3.86 18.04
N CYS A 110 -8.07 -3.48 16.82
CA CYS A 110 -8.17 -4.36 15.67
C CYS A 110 -7.35 -3.79 14.50
N SER A 111 -6.52 -4.61 13.89
CA SER A 111 -5.95 -4.41 12.57
C SER A 111 -6.52 -5.45 11.61
N TYR A 112 -6.41 -5.20 10.31
CA TYR A 112 -6.93 -6.10 9.30
C TYR A 112 -6.12 -6.01 8.01
N ASP A 113 -6.29 -6.97 7.14
CA ASP A 113 -5.75 -6.93 5.80
C ASP A 113 -6.88 -6.58 4.81
N ARG A 114 -6.68 -5.56 3.99
CA ARG A 114 -7.61 -5.25 2.92
C ARG A 114 -7.71 -6.41 1.92
N ALA A 115 -8.77 -6.43 1.13
CA ALA A 115 -8.93 -7.45 0.08
C ALA A 115 -7.70 -7.54 -0.83
N GLY A 116 -7.20 -8.76 -1.05
CA GLY A 116 -5.99 -9.05 -1.84
C GLY A 116 -4.67 -8.84 -1.12
N VAL A 117 -4.67 -8.27 0.09
CA VAL A 117 -3.49 -8.06 0.92
C VAL A 117 -3.41 -9.12 2.01
N GLY A 118 -2.21 -9.46 2.45
CA GLY A 118 -1.98 -10.36 3.57
C GLY A 118 -2.67 -11.71 3.41
N TRP A 119 -3.49 -12.09 4.39
CA TRP A 119 -4.29 -13.32 4.35
C TRP A 119 -5.69 -13.14 3.77
N SER A 120 -6.07 -11.94 3.38
CA SER A 120 -7.38 -11.67 2.80
C SER A 120 -7.49 -12.20 1.37
N ASP A 121 -8.66 -12.70 1.02
CA ASP A 121 -8.98 -13.06 -0.36
C ASP A 121 -9.00 -11.81 -1.25
N ALA A 122 -8.63 -11.96 -2.51
CA ALA A 122 -8.82 -10.91 -3.51
C ALA A 122 -10.32 -10.76 -3.82
N GLN A 123 -10.75 -9.53 -4.08
CA GLN A 123 -12.11 -9.21 -4.49
C GLN A 123 -12.10 -8.59 -5.90
N PRO A 124 -13.17 -8.78 -6.67
CA PRO A 124 -13.25 -8.24 -8.03
C PRO A 124 -13.46 -6.72 -8.05
N GLU A 125 -13.96 -6.12 -6.97
CA GLU A 125 -14.21 -4.70 -6.88
C GLU A 125 -12.88 -3.93 -6.83
N PRO A 126 -12.78 -2.78 -7.53
CA PRO A 126 -11.62 -1.91 -7.43
C PRO A 126 -11.38 -1.44 -5.99
N PRO A 127 -10.12 -1.26 -5.54
CA PRO A 127 -9.77 -0.86 -4.19
C PRO A 127 -10.04 0.65 -3.95
N HIS A 128 -11.20 1.14 -4.39
CA HIS A 128 -11.66 2.49 -4.10
C HIS A 128 -11.92 2.67 -2.61
N SER A 129 -11.62 3.84 -2.06
CA SER A 129 -11.81 4.11 -0.63
C SER A 129 -13.25 3.83 -0.15
N GLN A 130 -14.25 4.03 -1.00
CA GLN A 130 -15.65 3.70 -0.70
C GLN A 130 -15.85 2.18 -0.57
N ASN A 131 -15.26 1.38 -1.47
CA ASN A 131 -15.34 -0.09 -1.39
C ASN A 131 -14.59 -0.60 -0.16
N ILE A 132 -13.42 -0.03 0.14
CA ILE A 132 -12.66 -0.36 1.36
C ILE A 132 -13.50 -0.06 2.61
N ALA A 133 -14.16 1.09 2.67
CA ALA A 133 -15.03 1.47 3.77
C ALA A 133 -16.25 0.53 3.92
N LEU A 134 -16.88 0.13 2.81
CA LEU A 134 -17.97 -0.86 2.79
C LEU A 134 -17.50 -2.22 3.31
N HIS A 135 -16.32 -2.69 2.84
CA HIS A 135 -15.75 -3.96 3.27
C HIS A 135 -15.36 -3.94 4.75
N LEU A 136 -14.75 -2.86 5.22
CA LEU A 136 -14.42 -2.69 6.64
C LEU A 136 -15.68 -2.70 7.51
N HIS A 137 -16.74 -1.98 7.11
CA HIS A 137 -17.99 -1.98 7.84
C HIS A 137 -18.62 -3.38 7.90
N GLY A 138 -18.68 -4.10 6.78
CA GLY A 138 -19.14 -5.49 6.73
C GLY A 138 -18.28 -6.43 7.58
N LEU A 139 -16.95 -6.27 7.53
CA LEU A 139 -16.00 -7.02 8.33
C LEU A 139 -16.24 -6.87 9.83
N LEU A 140 -16.35 -5.62 10.32
CA LEU A 140 -16.57 -5.33 11.72
C LEU A 140 -17.92 -5.88 12.19
N ASN A 141 -18.98 -5.70 11.41
CA ASN A 141 -20.31 -6.22 11.72
C ASN A 141 -20.34 -7.75 11.80
N ASN A 142 -19.78 -8.44 10.80
CA ASN A 142 -19.76 -9.90 10.73
C ASN A 142 -18.84 -10.52 11.81
N ALA A 143 -17.81 -9.77 12.23
CA ALA A 143 -16.92 -10.16 13.33
C ALA A 143 -17.54 -9.91 14.72
N GLY A 144 -18.67 -9.19 14.81
CA GLY A 144 -19.29 -8.78 16.07
C GLY A 144 -18.50 -7.68 16.81
N VAL A 145 -17.70 -6.90 16.08
CA VAL A 145 -16.99 -5.72 16.62
C VAL A 145 -17.93 -4.54 16.53
N LYS A 146 -18.42 -4.09 17.69
CA LYS A 146 -19.43 -3.03 17.75
C LYS A 146 -18.81 -1.65 17.92
N PRO A 147 -19.41 -0.58 17.35
CA PRO A 147 -19.01 0.80 17.65
C PRO A 147 -19.23 1.13 19.14
N PRO A 148 -18.65 2.24 19.64
CA PRO A 148 -17.96 3.27 18.89
C PRO A 148 -16.51 2.94 18.56
N TYR A 149 -15.99 3.54 17.47
CA TYR A 149 -14.61 3.35 17.00
C TYR A 149 -13.77 4.62 17.12
N VAL A 150 -12.48 4.45 17.42
CA VAL A 150 -11.43 5.41 17.11
C VAL A 150 -10.70 4.87 15.89
N LEU A 151 -10.72 5.62 14.80
CA LEU A 151 -10.06 5.22 13.55
C LEU A 151 -8.63 5.77 13.49
N VAL A 152 -7.69 4.92 13.10
CA VAL A 152 -6.28 5.30 12.92
C VAL A 152 -5.88 4.94 11.51
N GLY A 153 -5.42 5.91 10.71
CA GLY A 153 -5.04 5.66 9.32
C GLY A 153 -3.64 6.17 8.98
N HIS A 154 -2.79 5.28 8.48
CA HIS A 154 -1.46 5.61 7.98
C HIS A 154 -1.48 5.87 6.46
N SER A 155 -0.80 6.93 6.02
CA SER A 155 -0.64 7.22 4.59
C SER A 155 -1.98 7.26 3.84
N ILE A 156 -2.18 6.48 2.78
CA ILE A 156 -3.47 6.35 2.07
C ILE A 156 -4.59 5.85 3.00
N GLY A 157 -4.26 5.04 4.00
CA GLY A 157 -5.22 4.58 5.02
C GLY A 157 -5.93 5.73 5.73
N GLY A 158 -5.26 6.88 5.86
CA GLY A 158 -5.90 8.09 6.38
C GLY A 158 -7.01 8.64 5.47
N ILE A 159 -6.96 8.39 4.15
CA ILE A 159 -8.08 8.68 3.24
C ILE A 159 -9.22 7.68 3.50
N HIS A 160 -8.90 6.39 3.61
CA HIS A 160 -9.89 5.33 3.80
C HIS A 160 -10.69 5.53 5.08
N VAL A 161 -10.04 5.84 6.21
CA VAL A 161 -10.73 6.07 7.49
C VAL A 161 -11.61 7.33 7.48
N ARG A 162 -11.21 8.38 6.74
CA ARG A 162 -12.05 9.57 6.57
C ARG A 162 -13.28 9.27 5.71
N VAL A 163 -13.12 8.49 4.65
CA VAL A 163 -14.25 8.03 3.81
C VAL A 163 -15.17 7.13 4.63
N TYR A 164 -14.64 6.22 5.45
CA TYR A 164 -15.43 5.43 6.38
C TYR A 164 -16.25 6.31 7.32
N GLN A 165 -15.63 7.30 7.95
CA GLN A 165 -16.32 8.23 8.85
C GLN A 165 -17.42 9.02 8.13
N ASN A 166 -17.21 9.43 6.90
CA ASN A 166 -18.22 10.13 6.11
C ASN A 166 -19.43 9.24 5.77
N MET A 167 -19.21 7.94 5.57
CA MET A 167 -20.27 6.96 5.28
C MET A 167 -21.00 6.48 6.54
N TYR A 168 -20.29 6.37 7.66
CA TYR A 168 -20.79 5.83 8.92
C TYR A 168 -20.47 6.77 10.11
N PRO A 169 -20.97 8.01 10.11
CA PRO A 169 -20.55 9.02 11.10
C PRO A 169 -20.94 8.66 12.53
N SER A 170 -22.01 7.89 12.74
CA SER A 170 -22.45 7.44 14.07
C SER A 170 -21.52 6.42 14.73
N ASP A 171 -20.68 5.76 13.94
CA ASP A 171 -19.81 4.70 14.44
C ASP A 171 -18.48 5.23 14.99
N VAL A 172 -18.12 6.47 14.65
CA VAL A 172 -16.77 7.02 14.87
C VAL A 172 -16.79 8.15 15.88
N VAL A 173 -15.98 8.02 16.92
CA VAL A 173 -15.88 8.99 18.03
C VAL A 173 -14.52 9.68 18.14
N GLY A 174 -13.56 9.29 17.34
CA GLY A 174 -12.22 9.90 17.32
C GLY A 174 -11.40 9.42 16.13
N MET A 175 -10.36 10.19 15.76
CA MET A 175 -9.49 9.86 14.63
C MET A 175 -8.05 10.24 14.89
N VAL A 176 -7.11 9.38 14.46
CA VAL A 176 -5.68 9.68 14.38
C VAL A 176 -5.21 9.46 12.95
N LEU A 177 -4.64 10.49 12.35
CA LEU A 177 -4.05 10.43 11.02
C LEU A 177 -2.53 10.38 11.18
N VAL A 178 -1.92 9.28 10.74
CA VAL A 178 -0.49 9.03 10.86
C VAL A 178 0.15 9.25 9.49
N ASP A 179 0.79 10.39 9.33
CA ASP A 179 1.41 10.86 8.08
C ASP A 179 0.51 10.64 6.86
N SER A 180 -0.74 11.08 7.00
CA SER A 180 -1.84 10.73 6.10
C SER A 180 -1.73 11.42 4.75
N SER A 181 -2.10 10.70 3.70
CA SER A 181 -2.33 11.28 2.38
C SER A 181 -3.45 12.32 2.39
N HIS A 182 -3.28 13.36 1.56
CA HIS A 182 -4.25 14.44 1.38
C HIS A 182 -5.02 14.27 0.06
N PRO A 183 -6.33 14.61 -0.02
CA PRO A 183 -7.12 14.49 -1.25
C PRO A 183 -6.51 15.24 -2.44
N ASP A 184 -5.91 16.41 -2.19
CA ASP A 184 -5.31 17.25 -3.22
C ASP A 184 -3.78 17.05 -3.37
N GLN A 185 -3.23 15.99 -2.80
CA GLN A 185 -1.79 15.74 -2.78
C GLN A 185 -1.16 15.84 -4.18
N MET A 186 -1.78 15.21 -5.17
CA MET A 186 -1.27 15.22 -6.55
C MET A 186 -1.35 16.59 -7.24
N LYS A 187 -2.23 17.47 -6.78
CA LYS A 187 -2.37 18.85 -7.30
C LYS A 187 -1.39 19.81 -6.63
N ARG A 188 -1.05 19.55 -5.35
CA ARG A 188 -0.24 20.45 -4.52
C ARG A 188 1.26 20.19 -4.62
N TYR A 189 1.65 18.98 -5.01
CA TYR A 189 3.04 18.66 -5.23
C TYR A 189 3.65 19.41 -6.42
N PRO A 190 4.94 19.77 -6.34
CA PRO A 190 5.66 20.37 -7.47
C PRO A 190 5.57 19.50 -8.73
N SER A 191 5.29 20.13 -9.88
CA SER A 191 5.15 19.39 -11.15
C SER A 191 6.32 18.46 -11.51
N PRO A 192 7.60 18.78 -11.21
CA PRO A 192 8.71 17.86 -11.47
C PRO A 192 8.62 16.55 -10.67
N LEU A 193 8.03 16.56 -9.46
CA LEU A 193 7.82 15.35 -8.67
C LEU A 193 6.94 14.34 -9.39
N MET A 194 6.01 14.79 -10.22
CA MET A 194 5.11 13.92 -10.99
C MET A 194 5.86 13.01 -12.00
N LYS A 195 7.08 13.34 -12.40
CA LYS A 195 7.92 12.45 -13.22
C LYS A 195 8.40 11.26 -12.41
N TRP A 196 8.85 11.52 -11.19
CA TRP A 196 9.29 10.45 -10.28
C TRP A 196 8.13 9.53 -9.89
N VAL A 197 7.01 10.12 -9.58
CA VAL A 197 5.76 9.40 -9.30
C VAL A 197 5.36 8.47 -10.44
N ARG A 198 5.44 8.91 -11.72
CA ARG A 198 5.18 8.06 -12.88
C ARG A 198 6.20 6.92 -13.02
N LEU A 199 7.44 7.15 -12.59
CA LEU A 199 8.47 6.11 -12.58
C LEU A 199 8.17 5.04 -11.53
N GLN A 200 7.75 5.43 -10.33
CA GLN A 200 7.27 4.49 -9.31
C GLN A 200 6.08 3.65 -9.82
N ARG A 201 5.14 4.26 -10.53
CA ARG A 201 4.03 3.53 -11.14
C ARG A 201 4.51 2.45 -12.11
N LEU A 202 5.56 2.72 -12.90
CA LEU A 202 6.18 1.72 -13.77
C LEU A 202 6.83 0.60 -12.96
N GLU A 203 7.46 0.93 -11.85
CA GLU A 203 8.07 -0.05 -10.94
C GLU A 203 7.01 -1.03 -10.41
N PHE A 204 5.88 -0.55 -9.87
CA PHE A 204 4.78 -1.41 -9.42
C PHE A 204 4.26 -2.34 -10.52
N LYS A 205 4.12 -1.84 -11.75
CA LYS A 205 3.70 -2.66 -12.90
C LYS A 205 4.73 -3.73 -13.26
N LEU A 206 6.02 -3.42 -13.17
CA LEU A 206 7.08 -4.40 -13.41
C LEU A 206 7.13 -5.45 -12.31
N VAL A 207 6.98 -5.06 -11.05
CA VAL A 207 6.87 -5.99 -9.91
C VAL A 207 5.67 -6.91 -10.09
N LYS A 208 4.49 -6.38 -10.39
CA LYS A 208 3.28 -7.16 -10.68
C LYS A 208 3.51 -8.17 -11.81
N LEU A 209 4.12 -7.74 -12.92
CA LEU A 209 4.41 -8.63 -14.05
C LEU A 209 5.42 -9.72 -13.71
N ALA A 210 6.41 -9.42 -12.86
CA ALA A 210 7.50 -10.32 -12.52
C ALA A 210 7.16 -11.28 -11.36
N THR A 211 6.21 -10.93 -10.50
CA THR A 211 5.86 -11.71 -9.29
C THR A 211 5.36 -13.12 -9.61
N PRO A 212 4.50 -13.36 -10.63
CA PRO A 212 4.07 -14.72 -10.98
C PRO A 212 5.21 -15.67 -11.35
N PHE A 213 6.37 -15.12 -11.75
CA PHE A 213 7.57 -15.87 -12.09
C PHE A 213 8.59 -15.94 -10.93
N GLY A 214 8.22 -15.49 -9.73
CA GLY A 214 9.05 -15.54 -8.52
C GLY A 214 10.25 -14.60 -8.51
N VAL A 215 10.36 -13.67 -9.47
CA VAL A 215 11.52 -12.77 -9.58
C VAL A 215 11.69 -11.90 -8.34
N PRO A 216 10.67 -11.16 -7.83
CA PRO A 216 10.82 -10.35 -6.63
C PRO A 216 11.25 -11.17 -5.40
N ARG A 217 10.74 -12.39 -5.24
CA ARG A 217 11.12 -13.31 -4.18
C ARG A 217 12.58 -13.73 -4.30
N PHE A 218 13.02 -14.10 -5.49
CA PHE A 218 14.38 -14.57 -5.76
C PHE A 218 15.43 -13.48 -5.53
N VAL A 219 15.14 -12.23 -5.91
CA VAL A 219 16.06 -11.10 -5.75
C VAL A 219 15.89 -10.34 -4.43
N GLY A 220 14.96 -10.77 -3.54
CA GLY A 220 14.75 -10.17 -2.23
C GLY A 220 14.02 -8.82 -2.25
N LEU A 221 13.18 -8.57 -3.25
CA LEU A 221 12.37 -7.34 -3.37
C LEU A 221 11.00 -7.42 -2.67
N CYS A 222 10.68 -8.55 -2.02
CA CYS A 222 9.46 -8.71 -1.23
C CYS A 222 9.78 -9.29 0.13
N GLY A 223 9.00 -8.90 1.15
CA GLY A 223 9.16 -9.38 2.52
C GLY A 223 10.44 -8.89 3.18
N ASP A 224 10.98 -7.74 2.78
CA ASP A 224 12.06 -7.08 3.50
C ASP A 224 11.51 -6.23 4.63
N GLY A 225 12.19 -6.27 5.80
CA GLY A 225 11.75 -5.55 6.96
C GLY A 225 12.48 -5.96 8.24
N PRO A 226 11.98 -5.50 9.40
CA PRO A 226 12.54 -5.84 10.69
C PRO A 226 12.63 -7.35 10.90
N VAL A 227 13.74 -7.80 11.51
CA VAL A 227 14.03 -9.23 11.69
C VAL A 227 12.93 -9.98 12.44
N GLU A 228 12.24 -9.30 13.35
CA GLU A 228 11.18 -9.85 14.20
C GLU A 228 9.95 -10.29 13.43
N ILE A 229 9.68 -9.67 12.27
CA ILE A 229 8.49 -9.92 11.46
C ILE A 229 8.80 -10.30 10.01
N ARG A 230 10.08 -10.44 9.64
CA ARG A 230 10.53 -10.66 8.27
C ARG A 230 9.91 -11.90 7.62
N ASP A 231 9.88 -13.03 8.32
CA ASP A 231 9.32 -14.27 7.78
C ASP A 231 7.81 -14.11 7.52
N MET A 232 7.12 -13.38 8.40
CA MET A 232 5.71 -13.09 8.24
C MET A 232 5.45 -12.10 7.08
N LEU A 233 6.27 -11.03 6.96
CA LEU A 233 6.22 -10.12 5.82
C LEU A 233 6.45 -10.87 4.50
N ARG A 234 7.45 -11.76 4.46
CA ARG A 234 7.72 -12.60 3.30
C ARG A 234 6.52 -13.46 2.92
N THR A 235 5.85 -14.03 3.92
CA THR A 235 4.63 -14.82 3.71
C THR A 235 3.53 -14.04 3.03
N VAL A 236 3.32 -12.79 3.39
CA VAL A 236 2.19 -11.98 2.91
C VAL A 236 2.51 -11.14 1.69
N GLU A 237 3.72 -10.59 1.58
CA GLU A 237 4.12 -9.66 0.52
C GLU A 237 4.70 -10.34 -0.73
N CYS A 238 5.20 -11.59 -0.62
CA CYS A 238 5.69 -12.33 -1.77
C CYS A 238 4.59 -13.10 -2.51
N GLN A 239 3.31 -12.80 -2.26
CA GLN A 239 2.17 -13.37 -2.97
C GLN A 239 1.87 -12.60 -4.26
N THR A 240 1.47 -13.31 -5.31
CA THR A 240 1.11 -12.68 -6.60
C THR A 240 -0.05 -11.69 -6.42
N ARG A 241 -1.08 -12.07 -5.64
CA ARG A 241 -2.23 -11.21 -5.35
C ARG A 241 -1.85 -9.89 -4.66
N TRP A 242 -0.81 -9.90 -3.80
CA TRP A 242 -0.32 -8.68 -3.14
C TRP A 242 0.20 -7.66 -4.17
N ALA A 243 1.05 -8.11 -5.11
CA ALA A 243 1.58 -7.23 -6.15
C ALA A 243 0.48 -6.69 -7.10
N GLU A 244 -0.55 -7.51 -7.38
CA GLU A 244 -1.72 -7.10 -8.16
C GLU A 244 -2.53 -6.03 -7.43
N THR A 245 -2.77 -6.22 -6.13
CA THR A 245 -3.54 -5.28 -5.30
C THR A 245 -2.78 -3.99 -5.09
N GLN A 246 -1.47 -4.04 -4.83
CA GLN A 246 -0.64 -2.85 -4.69
C GLN A 246 -0.65 -1.98 -5.96
N ASP A 247 -0.52 -2.58 -7.15
CA ASP A 247 -0.63 -1.87 -8.42
C ASP A 247 -2.02 -1.24 -8.59
N ALA A 248 -3.09 -1.94 -8.20
CA ALA A 248 -4.45 -1.44 -8.29
C ALA A 248 -4.72 -0.31 -7.28
N GLU A 249 -4.27 -0.42 -6.03
CA GLU A 249 -4.37 0.65 -5.02
C GLU A 249 -3.63 1.92 -5.47
N TYR A 250 -2.44 1.74 -6.07
CA TYR A 250 -1.67 2.86 -6.60
C TYR A 250 -2.37 3.56 -7.76
N ASP A 251 -2.92 2.79 -8.71
CA ASP A 251 -3.69 3.33 -9.84
C ASP A 251 -4.97 4.03 -9.36
N ASP A 252 -5.67 3.49 -8.35
CA ASP A 252 -6.85 4.12 -7.76
C ASP A 252 -6.51 5.43 -7.04
N PHE A 253 -5.46 5.45 -6.24
CA PHE A 253 -5.03 6.65 -5.53
C PHE A 253 -4.82 7.84 -6.47
N TYR A 254 -4.23 7.60 -7.64
CA TYR A 254 -4.05 8.63 -8.67
C TYR A 254 -5.36 9.09 -9.30
N SER A 255 -6.24 8.16 -9.63
CA SER A 255 -7.52 8.48 -10.28
C SER A 255 -8.50 9.13 -9.31
N ALA A 256 -8.56 8.66 -8.08
CA ALA A 256 -9.45 9.13 -7.03
C ALA A 256 -9.27 10.63 -6.72
N ALA A 257 -8.03 11.10 -6.68
CA ALA A 257 -7.71 12.51 -6.45
C ALA A 257 -8.27 13.41 -7.58
N SER A 258 -8.23 12.94 -8.85
CA SER A 258 -8.76 13.69 -9.99
C SER A 258 -10.30 13.71 -10.04
N GLU A 259 -10.95 12.68 -9.50
CA GLU A 259 -12.39 12.50 -9.50
C GLU A 259 -13.11 13.05 -8.25
N GLY A 260 -12.34 13.59 -7.28
CA GLY A 260 -12.88 14.10 -6.02
C GLY A 260 -13.47 13.04 -5.07
N ARG A 261 -13.25 11.75 -5.35
CA ARG A 261 -13.78 10.62 -4.57
C ARG A 261 -13.22 10.53 -3.14
N THR A 262 -12.12 11.22 -2.88
CA THR A 262 -11.42 11.23 -1.58
C THR A 262 -11.75 12.44 -0.72
N THR A 263 -12.57 13.36 -1.24
CA THR A 263 -12.97 14.57 -0.51
C THR A 263 -14.02 14.20 0.54
N VAL A 264 -13.75 14.55 1.78
CA VAL A 264 -14.66 14.39 2.91
C VAL A 264 -14.93 15.74 3.56
N GLY A 265 -16.09 15.86 4.20
CA GLY A 265 -16.51 17.06 4.89
C GLY A 265 -15.81 17.28 6.25
N SER A 266 -16.28 18.27 6.98
CA SER A 266 -15.83 18.54 8.35
C SER A 266 -16.13 17.37 9.28
N LEU A 267 -15.21 17.10 10.19
CA LEU A 267 -15.37 16.14 11.30
C LEU A 267 -16.05 16.77 12.53
N GLY A 268 -16.56 18.03 12.41
CA GLY A 268 -17.21 18.73 13.50
C GLY A 268 -16.29 18.96 14.69
N SER A 269 -16.71 18.50 15.88
CA SER A 269 -15.94 18.57 17.12
C SER A 269 -15.34 17.22 17.56
N MET A 270 -15.23 16.26 16.65
CA MET A 270 -14.64 14.96 16.96
C MET A 270 -13.14 15.12 17.31
N PRO A 271 -12.64 14.46 18.38
CA PRO A 271 -11.21 14.42 18.67
C PRO A 271 -10.39 13.95 17.47
N LEU A 272 -9.45 14.77 17.02
CA LEU A 272 -8.58 14.49 15.86
C LEU A 272 -7.13 14.87 16.19
N VAL A 273 -6.19 13.96 15.95
CA VAL A 273 -4.77 14.28 15.96
C VAL A 273 -4.15 13.84 14.64
N VAL A 274 -3.37 14.72 14.05
CA VAL A 274 -2.58 14.47 12.84
C VAL A 274 -1.11 14.40 13.24
N LEU A 275 -0.51 13.22 13.13
CA LEU A 275 0.92 13.03 13.26
C LEU A 275 1.55 13.22 11.87
N SER A 276 2.53 14.11 11.75
CA SER A 276 3.32 14.28 10.53
C SER A 276 4.77 13.90 10.77
N HIS A 277 5.45 13.35 9.79
CA HIS A 277 6.87 13.01 9.91
C HIS A 277 7.75 14.22 10.16
N ASP A 278 9.00 13.99 10.58
CA ASP A 278 10.01 15.05 10.75
C ASP A 278 10.54 15.49 9.37
N PRO A 279 10.34 16.75 8.97
CA PRO A 279 10.86 17.25 7.70
C PRO A 279 12.38 17.08 7.52
N ASP A 280 13.13 17.01 8.63
CA ASP A 280 14.59 16.79 8.61
C ASP A 280 14.95 15.31 8.31
N LYS A 281 14.00 14.39 8.44
CA LYS A 281 14.16 12.98 8.05
C LYS A 281 13.70 12.72 6.62
N GLY A 282 12.90 13.63 6.07
CA GLY A 282 12.35 13.58 4.72
C GLY A 282 11.39 12.43 4.46
N GLY A 283 10.31 12.72 3.74
CA GLY A 283 9.45 11.70 3.12
C GLY A 283 9.84 11.44 1.66
N PHE A 284 10.78 12.22 1.13
CA PHE A 284 11.16 12.16 -0.29
C PHE A 284 12.63 11.73 -0.45
N PRO A 285 12.92 10.83 -1.41
CA PRO A 285 14.27 10.32 -1.61
C PRO A 285 15.19 11.39 -2.22
N ASP A 286 16.45 11.40 -1.82
CA ASP A 286 17.48 12.32 -2.32
C ASP A 286 17.66 12.31 -3.84
N ILE A 287 17.29 11.23 -4.50
CA ILE A 287 17.39 11.06 -5.95
C ILE A 287 16.57 12.10 -6.75
N ILE A 288 15.53 12.70 -6.16
CA ILE A 288 14.76 13.75 -6.82
C ILE A 288 15.43 15.12 -6.76
N GLY A 289 16.52 15.24 -6.01
CA GLY A 289 17.28 16.48 -5.78
C GLY A 289 16.77 17.29 -4.57
N VAL A 290 17.71 17.90 -3.87
CA VAL A 290 17.48 18.57 -2.57
C VAL A 290 16.41 19.67 -2.64
N ASP A 291 16.41 20.50 -3.68
CA ASP A 291 15.43 21.59 -3.80
C ASP A 291 14.01 21.09 -4.02
N LEU A 292 13.86 20.04 -4.84
CA LEU A 292 12.56 19.44 -5.10
C LEU A 292 12.04 18.68 -3.88
N ALA A 293 12.91 17.96 -3.18
CA ALA A 293 12.57 17.30 -1.92
C ALA A 293 12.07 18.33 -0.90
N LYS A 294 12.81 19.43 -0.70
CA LYS A 294 12.42 20.50 0.23
C LYS A 294 11.09 21.16 -0.13
N GLN A 295 10.82 21.45 -1.41
CA GLN A 295 9.53 21.98 -1.85
C GLN A 295 8.39 20.99 -1.60
N SER A 296 8.64 19.71 -1.80
CA SER A 296 7.67 18.64 -1.56
C SER A 296 7.37 18.47 -0.07
N GLU A 297 8.39 18.61 0.80
CA GLU A 297 8.23 18.61 2.26
C GLU A 297 7.39 19.80 2.76
N ILE A 298 7.61 20.98 2.21
CA ILE A 298 6.79 22.16 2.54
C ILE A 298 5.33 21.90 2.17
N ALA A 299 5.07 21.43 0.95
CA ALA A 299 3.72 21.12 0.50
C ALA A 299 3.07 20.00 1.35
N TRP A 300 3.84 18.99 1.75
CA TRP A 300 3.37 17.93 2.66
C TRP A 300 2.99 18.50 4.03
N GLY A 301 3.85 19.31 4.62
CA GLY A 301 3.61 19.97 5.91
C GLY A 301 2.33 20.80 5.92
N GLU A 302 2.09 21.60 4.86
CA GLU A 302 0.86 22.38 4.70
C GLU A 302 -0.37 21.48 4.59
N MET A 303 -0.28 20.36 3.85
CA MET A 303 -1.37 19.39 3.74
C MET A 303 -1.69 18.70 5.08
N GLN A 304 -0.68 18.41 5.90
CA GLN A 304 -0.90 17.86 7.25
C GLN A 304 -1.56 18.89 8.17
N GLU A 305 -1.23 20.17 8.02
CA GLU A 305 -1.90 21.25 8.75
C GLU A 305 -3.37 21.35 8.35
N ASP A 306 -3.67 21.36 7.05
CA ASP A 306 -5.06 21.37 6.55
C ASP A 306 -5.88 20.20 7.10
N LEU A 307 -5.28 18.99 7.17
CA LEU A 307 -5.96 17.84 7.77
C LEU A 307 -6.32 18.05 9.24
N SER A 308 -5.52 18.79 10.01
CA SER A 308 -5.83 19.09 11.41
C SER A 308 -7.06 19.99 11.54
N HIS A 309 -7.30 20.85 10.57
CA HIS A 309 -8.44 21.76 10.53
C HIS A 309 -9.78 21.09 10.14
N LEU A 310 -9.78 19.78 9.81
CA LEU A 310 -11.02 19.04 9.58
C LEU A 310 -11.92 18.96 10.82
N SER A 311 -11.34 19.10 12.03
CA SER A 311 -12.09 19.15 13.28
C SER A 311 -11.78 20.45 14.04
N THR A 312 -12.79 21.02 14.71
CA THR A 312 -12.58 22.17 15.63
C THR A 312 -11.75 21.78 16.86
N ARG A 313 -11.54 20.49 17.11
CA ARG A 313 -10.66 19.93 18.14
C ARG A 313 -9.47 19.20 17.53
N GLY A 314 -9.15 19.52 16.28
CA GLY A 314 -8.00 18.97 15.59
C GLY A 314 -6.69 19.58 16.08
N ASN A 315 -5.64 18.77 16.11
CA ASN A 315 -4.28 19.19 16.45
C ASN A 315 -3.27 18.47 15.57
N ARG A 316 -2.19 19.15 15.19
CA ARG A 316 -1.06 18.56 14.48
C ARG A 316 0.14 18.42 15.39
N VAL A 317 0.81 17.29 15.32
CA VAL A 317 2.05 16.98 16.04
C VAL A 317 3.10 16.48 15.05
N VAL A 318 4.27 17.12 15.06
CA VAL A 318 5.43 16.66 14.26
C VAL A 318 6.18 15.57 15.03
N ALA A 319 6.28 14.39 14.45
CA ALA A 319 6.97 13.23 15.01
C ALA A 319 8.49 13.36 14.82
N LYS A 320 9.14 14.11 15.69
CA LYS A 320 10.58 14.35 15.62
C LYS A 320 11.37 13.06 15.58
N GLY A 321 12.28 12.95 14.59
CA GLY A 321 13.14 11.80 14.35
C GLY A 321 12.50 10.68 13.53
N ALA A 322 11.21 10.79 13.15
CA ALA A 322 10.51 9.78 12.35
C ALA A 322 10.45 10.19 10.86
N GLY A 323 10.59 9.20 9.98
CA GLY A 323 10.21 9.29 8.57
C GLY A 323 8.72 9.00 8.36
N HIS A 324 8.34 8.66 7.12
CA HIS A 324 6.94 8.38 6.74
C HIS A 324 6.29 7.26 7.57
N GLY A 325 7.05 6.25 7.98
CA GLY A 325 6.58 5.13 8.81
C GLY A 325 6.61 5.47 10.30
N ILE A 326 5.89 6.49 10.78
CA ILE A 326 5.93 6.97 12.18
C ILE A 326 5.62 5.83 13.16
N GLN A 327 4.71 4.92 12.84
CA GLN A 327 4.34 3.77 13.67
C GLN A 327 5.48 2.76 13.86
N ILE A 328 6.49 2.80 13.00
CA ILE A 328 7.70 1.98 13.08
C ILE A 328 8.83 2.72 13.80
N ASP A 329 9.03 4.00 13.46
CA ASP A 329 10.14 4.83 13.95
C ASP A 329 9.89 5.38 15.37
N ARG A 330 8.65 5.80 15.63
CA ARG A 330 8.20 6.39 16.90
C ARG A 330 6.88 5.76 17.37
N PRO A 331 6.85 4.43 17.57
CA PRO A 331 5.64 3.74 18.07
C PRO A 331 5.14 4.31 19.41
N ASP A 332 6.05 4.78 20.26
CA ASP A 332 5.75 5.48 21.51
C ASP A 332 4.78 6.65 21.29
N LEU A 333 5.13 7.55 20.36
CA LEU A 333 4.32 8.74 20.06
C LEU A 333 2.95 8.36 19.47
N VAL A 334 2.91 7.34 18.60
CA VAL A 334 1.64 6.86 18.02
C VAL A 334 0.74 6.26 19.10
N ILE A 335 1.29 5.46 20.02
CA ILE A 335 0.56 4.86 21.14
C ILE A 335 0.00 5.96 22.05
N ASP A 336 0.83 6.92 22.47
CA ASP A 336 0.42 8.01 23.35
C ASP A 336 -0.67 8.88 22.71
N THR A 337 -0.54 9.15 21.40
CA THR A 337 -1.52 9.90 20.63
C THR A 337 -2.87 9.18 20.55
N ILE A 338 -2.86 7.88 20.25
CA ILE A 338 -4.10 7.09 20.21
C ILE A 338 -4.74 7.02 21.60
N HIS A 339 -3.95 6.87 22.66
CA HIS A 339 -4.43 6.87 24.03
C HIS A 339 -5.14 8.19 24.36
N LEU A 340 -4.51 9.33 24.02
CA LEU A 340 -5.08 10.66 24.20
C LEU A 340 -6.43 10.81 23.48
N VAL A 341 -6.54 10.34 22.24
CA VAL A 341 -7.80 10.42 21.47
C VAL A 341 -8.86 9.48 22.04
N VAL A 342 -8.49 8.27 22.49
CA VAL A 342 -9.41 7.34 23.16
C VAL A 342 -9.97 7.95 24.43
N ASP A 343 -9.15 8.57 25.27
CA ASP A 343 -9.59 9.20 26.52
C ASP A 343 -10.46 10.45 26.25
N ALA A 344 -10.09 11.26 25.27
CA ALA A 344 -10.91 12.40 24.85
C ALA A 344 -12.28 11.97 24.31
N SER A 345 -12.35 10.81 23.63
CA SER A 345 -13.60 10.23 23.12
C SER A 345 -14.48 9.67 24.25
N ARG A 346 -13.89 9.04 25.26
CA ARG A 346 -14.60 8.58 26.47
C ARG A 346 -15.24 9.75 27.24
N ALA A 347 -14.48 10.84 27.41
CA ALA A 347 -14.98 12.04 28.08
C ALA A 347 -16.14 12.71 27.30
N TYR A 348 -16.07 12.68 25.97
CA TYR A 348 -17.10 13.26 25.10
C TYR A 348 -18.41 12.47 25.16
N SER A 349 -18.36 11.13 25.16
CA SER A 349 -19.55 10.27 25.23
C SER A 349 -20.24 10.27 26.58
N VAL A 350 -19.63 10.78 27.65
CA VAL A 350 -20.26 10.95 28.97
C VAL A 350 -21.07 12.26 29.05
N LEU A 351 -20.81 13.21 28.13
CA LEU A 351 -21.44 14.55 28.17
C LEU A 351 -22.61 14.69 27.17
N HIS A 352 -22.83 13.70 26.35
CA HIS A 352 -23.88 13.63 25.31
C HIS A 352 -24.57 12.27 25.30
#